data_775947dbd805aeaa8669e4b91004298f
#
_entry.id   775947dbd805aeaa8669e4b91004298f
#
_cell.length_a   1.000
_cell.length_b   1.000
_cell.length_c   1.000
_cell.angle_alpha   90.00
_cell.angle_beta   90.00
_cell.angle_gamma   90.00
#
_symmetry.space_group_name_H-M   'P 1'
#
loop_
_entity.id
_entity.type
_entity.pdbx_description
1 polymer ?
#
loop_
_entity_poly.entity_id
_entity_poly.type
_entity_poly.pdbx_seq_one_letter_code
_entity_poly.pdbx_strand_id
1 'polypeptide(L)'
;MVHRRPGLAVAAWLGTATALGVAVAGGQATPERPDDRIAPLVAACRAGDDGGAPNPNAPGGWSLRRSGASDVLCLTGTLEAVRVAEVAAALGRRQSPLAIVVRSTGGPVNVWLGLAEHLVGRIDLLVVDEACMSSCANYIVPLAQTVLATPDSLVVWHGGPIGTAGDLQRQGLADIDAVIAFDALARRTEALYARLGIDPALLTVSAEPPDADKVRRIARAIGSAGGKPVTVGGYAFSPARLRRCFGLSNVDGMWHAGDDLAVARLAQRRAPGLMILESPTDRAAPTRGGPAAC
;
A
#
# COMPACT_ATOMS: atom_id res chain seq x y z
N MET A 1 -57.36 48.33 -7.10
CA MET A 1 -57.39 48.45 -5.62
C MET A 1 -55.97 48.19 -5.10
N VAL A 2 -55.33 49.28 -4.68
CA VAL A 2 -53.90 49.26 -4.29
C VAL A 2 -53.86 49.34 -2.76
N HIS A 3 -53.42 48.30 -2.08
CA HIS A 3 -53.21 48.36 -0.62
C HIS A 3 -51.76 48.75 -0.31
N ARG A 4 -51.57 49.93 0.19
CA ARG A 4 -50.35 50.44 0.84
C ARG A 4 -50.25 49.83 2.25
N ARG A 5 -49.08 49.28 2.59
CA ARG A 5 -48.70 48.91 3.95
C ARG A 5 -47.81 50.00 4.56
N PRO A 6 -47.94 50.32 5.84
CA PRO A 6 -47.14 51.34 6.50
C PRO A 6 -45.79 50.83 6.95
N GLY A 7 -44.79 51.72 6.90
CA GLY A 7 -43.43 51.47 7.31
C GLY A 7 -43.28 51.36 8.83
N LEU A 8 -42.43 50.42 9.26
CA LEU A 8 -41.92 50.27 10.62
C LEU A 8 -40.55 50.94 10.70
N ALA A 9 -40.43 51.95 11.56
CA ALA A 9 -39.16 52.55 11.91
C ALA A 9 -38.39 51.60 12.86
N VAL A 10 -37.14 51.26 12.52
CA VAL A 10 -36.23 50.52 13.37
C VAL A 10 -35.29 51.52 14.06
N ALA A 11 -35.43 51.62 15.38
CA ALA A 11 -34.54 52.38 16.22
C ALA A 11 -33.16 51.71 16.33
N ALA A 12 -32.12 52.47 15.99
CA ALA A 12 -30.74 52.04 16.13
C ALA A 12 -30.30 52.11 17.60
N TRP A 13 -29.97 50.96 18.18
CA TRP A 13 -29.28 50.90 19.49
C TRP A 13 -27.77 50.83 19.23
N LEU A 14 -27.06 51.90 19.58
CA LEU A 14 -25.60 51.94 19.66
C LEU A 14 -25.18 51.32 21.01
N GLY A 15 -24.87 50.04 20.98
CA GLY A 15 -24.23 49.35 22.10
C GLY A 15 -22.71 49.36 21.94
N THR A 16 -22.02 50.10 22.82
CA THR A 16 -20.56 50.09 22.97
C THR A 16 -20.15 48.73 23.56
N ALA A 17 -19.67 47.81 22.72
CA ALA A 17 -19.07 46.57 23.17
C ALA A 17 -17.57 46.77 23.47
N THR A 18 -17.22 46.77 24.75
CA THR A 18 -15.84 46.67 25.26
C THR A 18 -15.34 45.25 24.96
N ALA A 19 -14.49 45.10 23.95
CA ALA A 19 -13.85 43.83 23.63
C ALA A 19 -12.73 43.54 24.65
N LEU A 20 -12.99 42.64 25.59
CA LEU A 20 -11.96 41.96 26.36
C LEU A 20 -11.24 40.96 25.43
N GLY A 21 -10.06 41.36 24.97
CA GLY A 21 -9.18 40.51 24.19
C GLY A 21 -8.59 39.38 25.05
N VAL A 22 -9.20 38.19 25.01
CA VAL A 22 -8.55 36.98 25.50
C VAL A 22 -7.54 36.57 24.43
N ALA A 23 -6.26 36.82 24.68
CA ALA A 23 -5.16 36.27 23.86
C ALA A 23 -5.10 34.74 24.10
N VAL A 24 -5.78 33.99 23.24
CA VAL A 24 -5.56 32.55 23.13
C VAL A 24 -4.18 32.38 22.50
N ALA A 25 -3.17 32.02 23.31
CA ALA A 25 -1.89 31.56 22.82
C ALA A 25 -2.12 30.22 22.09
N GLY A 26 -2.51 30.33 20.83
CA GLY A 26 -2.56 29.20 19.90
C GLY A 26 -1.14 28.74 19.61
N GLY A 27 -0.62 27.84 20.41
CA GLY A 27 0.57 27.09 20.06
C GLY A 27 0.26 26.35 18.77
N GLN A 28 0.77 26.84 17.65
CA GLN A 28 0.78 26.10 16.40
C GLN A 28 1.65 24.88 16.63
N ALA A 29 1.01 23.70 16.79
CA ALA A 29 1.72 22.44 16.75
C ALA A 29 2.45 22.39 15.40
N THR A 30 3.77 22.36 15.43
CA THR A 30 4.59 22.13 14.23
C THR A 30 4.12 20.81 13.61
N PRO A 31 3.83 20.77 12.31
CA PRO A 31 3.41 19.52 11.68
C PRO A 31 4.49 18.47 11.91
N GLU A 32 4.10 17.39 12.57
CA GLU A 32 4.97 16.26 12.88
C GLU A 32 5.54 15.69 11.57
N ARG A 33 6.86 15.59 11.47
CA ARG A 33 7.48 15.01 10.28
C ARG A 33 7.06 13.54 10.17
N PRO A 34 6.85 13.01 8.94
CA PRO A 34 6.54 11.59 8.76
C PRO A 34 7.52 10.67 9.50
N ASP A 35 8.80 11.02 9.56
CA ASP A 35 9.85 10.27 10.26
C ASP A 35 9.61 10.19 11.77
N ASP A 36 9.07 11.24 12.40
CA ASP A 36 8.78 11.26 13.83
C ASP A 36 7.65 10.28 14.21
N ARG A 37 6.72 10.02 13.29
CA ARG A 37 5.65 9.03 13.46
C ARG A 37 6.10 7.60 13.22
N ILE A 38 7.03 7.37 12.31
CA ILE A 38 7.49 6.04 11.89
C ILE A 38 8.45 5.43 12.91
N ALA A 39 9.43 6.21 13.38
CA ALA A 39 10.55 5.71 14.18
C ALA A 39 10.12 4.92 15.44
N PRO A 40 9.17 5.39 16.28
CA PRO A 40 8.77 4.65 17.48
C PRO A 40 8.02 3.34 17.14
N LEU A 41 7.27 3.28 16.04
CA LEU A 41 6.54 2.09 15.62
C LEU A 41 7.50 1.01 15.08
N VAL A 42 8.46 1.42 14.24
CA VAL A 42 9.50 0.53 13.72
C VAL A 42 10.37 0.03 14.85
N ALA A 43 10.79 0.90 15.80
CA ALA A 43 11.57 0.50 16.95
C ALA A 43 10.83 -0.52 17.83
N ALA A 44 9.52 -0.35 18.06
CA ALA A 44 8.72 -1.30 18.83
C ALA A 44 8.69 -2.68 18.17
N CYS A 45 8.65 -2.74 16.84
CA CYS A 45 8.68 -4.01 16.11
C CYS A 45 10.08 -4.66 16.08
N ARG A 46 11.14 -3.87 15.93
CA ARG A 46 12.53 -4.36 15.92
C ARG A 46 13.04 -4.79 17.27
N ALA A 47 12.49 -4.28 18.37
CA ALA A 47 12.88 -4.64 19.73
C ALA A 47 12.65 -6.13 20.10
N GLY A 48 11.99 -6.89 19.28
CA GLY A 48 11.78 -8.34 19.43
C GLY A 48 12.56 -9.20 18.43
N ASP A 49 13.30 -8.58 17.53
CA ASP A 49 14.14 -9.30 16.58
C ASP A 49 15.48 -9.61 17.26
N ASP A 50 15.91 -10.87 17.27
CA ASP A 50 17.15 -11.35 17.91
C ASP A 50 18.46 -10.82 17.26
N GLY A 51 18.44 -9.59 16.77
CA GLY A 51 19.62 -8.85 16.26
C GLY A 51 20.18 -9.33 14.92
N GLY A 52 19.57 -10.31 14.28
CA GLY A 52 19.86 -10.71 12.90
C GLY A 52 19.32 -9.69 11.92
N ALA A 53 20.04 -9.42 10.81
CA ALA A 53 19.48 -8.67 9.70
C ALA A 53 18.18 -9.35 9.26
N PRO A 54 17.05 -8.62 9.23
CA PRO A 54 15.76 -9.22 8.93
C PRO A 54 15.76 -9.78 7.51
N ASN A 55 15.50 -11.07 7.41
CA ASN A 55 15.32 -11.73 6.12
C ASN A 55 13.82 -11.66 5.76
N PRO A 56 13.41 -10.82 4.79
CA PRO A 56 12.00 -10.70 4.40
C PRO A 56 11.44 -11.99 3.77
N ASN A 57 12.31 -12.96 3.44
CA ASN A 57 11.95 -14.29 2.93
C ASN A 57 11.96 -15.37 4.02
N ALA A 58 12.33 -15.03 5.26
CA ALA A 58 12.27 -16.00 6.35
C ALA A 58 10.82 -16.46 6.60
N PRO A 59 10.62 -17.63 7.22
CA PRO A 59 9.31 -18.03 7.72
C PRO A 59 8.67 -16.90 8.52
N GLY A 60 7.43 -16.55 8.19
CA GLY A 60 6.75 -15.37 8.71
C GLY A 60 6.58 -15.41 10.22
N GLY A 61 6.72 -14.24 10.80
CA GLY A 61 6.41 -13.96 12.20
C GLY A 61 5.41 -12.83 12.34
N TRP A 62 4.73 -12.83 13.48
CA TRP A 62 3.94 -11.69 13.88
C TRP A 62 4.08 -11.44 15.38
N SER A 63 3.90 -10.21 15.78
CA SER A 63 3.75 -9.86 17.20
C SER A 63 2.83 -8.66 17.35
N LEU A 64 2.12 -8.61 18.47
CA LEU A 64 1.30 -7.47 18.83
C LEU A 64 2.02 -6.69 19.94
N ARG A 65 2.32 -5.44 19.69
CA ARG A 65 3.05 -4.53 20.57
C ARG A 65 2.17 -3.34 20.93
N ARG A 66 2.66 -2.49 21.82
CA ARG A 66 2.05 -1.22 22.14
C ARG A 66 3.07 -0.10 21.97
N SER A 67 2.65 0.98 21.29
CA SER A 67 3.44 2.20 21.16
C SER A 67 2.52 3.38 21.45
N GLY A 68 2.71 4.02 22.60
CA GLY A 68 1.79 5.04 23.09
C GLY A 68 0.37 4.49 23.29
N ALA A 69 -0.61 5.14 22.67
CA ALA A 69 -2.03 4.73 22.73
C ALA A 69 -2.39 3.69 21.64
N SER A 70 -1.53 3.41 20.67
CA SER A 70 -1.81 2.54 19.52
C SER A 70 -1.39 1.10 19.78
N ASP A 71 -2.20 0.16 19.34
CA ASP A 71 -1.77 -1.23 19.13
C ASP A 71 -0.95 -1.31 17.83
N VAL A 72 0.19 -1.99 17.86
CA VAL A 72 1.10 -2.14 16.72
C VAL A 72 1.22 -3.62 16.38
N LEU A 73 0.70 -3.99 15.22
CA LEU A 73 0.88 -5.32 14.65
C LEU A 73 2.15 -5.34 13.80
N CYS A 74 3.14 -6.09 14.22
CA CYS A 74 4.36 -6.30 13.46
C CYS A 74 4.21 -7.57 12.61
N LEU A 75 4.38 -7.43 11.29
CA LEU A 75 4.31 -8.54 10.34
C LEU A 75 5.65 -8.68 9.61
N THR A 76 6.28 -9.84 9.71
CA THR A 76 7.59 -10.09 9.08
C THR A 76 7.56 -11.40 8.29
N GLY A 77 8.34 -11.46 7.20
CA GLY A 77 8.51 -12.66 6.39
C GLY A 77 7.25 -13.15 5.70
N THR A 78 7.19 -14.42 5.35
CA THR A 78 6.06 -15.07 4.67
C THR A 78 5.08 -15.62 5.71
N LEU A 79 3.81 -15.16 5.68
CA LEU A 79 2.79 -15.63 6.60
C LEU A 79 2.22 -16.99 6.15
N GLU A 80 1.96 -17.86 7.12
CA GLU A 80 1.25 -19.13 6.93
C GLU A 80 -0.22 -19.02 7.38
N ALA A 81 -1.09 -19.94 6.92
CA ALA A 81 -2.51 -19.90 7.24
C ALA A 81 -2.81 -19.94 8.75
N VAL A 82 -2.06 -20.74 9.51
CA VAL A 82 -2.14 -20.80 10.99
C VAL A 82 -1.90 -19.44 11.63
N ARG A 83 -0.96 -18.69 11.10
CA ARG A 83 -0.61 -17.35 11.60
C ARG A 83 -1.74 -16.33 11.39
N VAL A 84 -2.52 -16.46 10.32
CA VAL A 84 -3.67 -15.58 10.08
C VAL A 84 -4.73 -15.76 11.19
N ALA A 85 -5.04 -17.00 11.57
CA ALA A 85 -5.99 -17.27 12.64
C ALA A 85 -5.50 -16.75 14.00
N GLU A 86 -4.20 -16.87 14.29
CA GLU A 86 -3.57 -16.32 15.50
C GLU A 86 -3.68 -14.78 15.54
N VAL A 87 -3.36 -14.11 14.45
CA VAL A 87 -3.47 -12.64 14.34
C VAL A 87 -4.92 -12.21 14.53
N ALA A 88 -5.86 -12.87 13.86
CA ALA A 88 -7.28 -12.55 13.98
C ALA A 88 -7.79 -12.73 15.43
N ALA A 89 -7.37 -13.80 16.11
CA ALA A 89 -7.72 -14.06 17.52
C ALA A 89 -7.11 -13.00 18.45
N ALA A 90 -5.84 -12.66 18.28
CA ALA A 90 -5.14 -11.66 19.10
C ALA A 90 -5.74 -10.25 18.94
N LEU A 91 -6.13 -9.88 17.73
CA LEU A 91 -6.80 -8.61 17.47
C LEU A 91 -8.24 -8.61 18.02
N GLY A 92 -8.93 -9.74 17.95
CA GLY A 92 -10.27 -9.91 18.49
C GLY A 92 -11.20 -8.75 18.12
N ARG A 93 -11.93 -8.21 19.13
CA ARG A 93 -12.82 -7.05 18.99
C ARG A 93 -12.16 -5.74 19.44
N ARG A 94 -10.83 -5.65 19.40
CA ARG A 94 -10.12 -4.43 19.79
C ARG A 94 -10.58 -3.26 18.93
N GLN A 95 -10.85 -2.13 19.57
CA GLN A 95 -11.29 -0.89 18.93
C GLN A 95 -10.21 0.20 18.98
N SER A 96 -9.03 -0.13 19.51
CA SER A 96 -7.91 0.81 19.54
C SER A 96 -7.42 1.10 18.13
N PRO A 97 -6.89 2.30 17.88
CA PRO A 97 -6.18 2.58 16.62
C PRO A 97 -5.14 1.50 16.36
N LEU A 98 -5.17 0.93 15.15
CA LEU A 98 -4.27 -0.14 14.75
C LEU A 98 -3.24 0.40 13.75
N ALA A 99 -1.97 0.40 14.20
CA ALA A 99 -0.86 0.55 13.29
C ALA A 99 -0.31 -0.84 12.88
N ILE A 100 0.09 -0.98 11.63
CA ILE A 100 0.81 -2.16 11.15
C ILE A 100 2.20 -1.72 10.70
N VAL A 101 3.23 -2.40 11.18
CA VAL A 101 4.58 -2.33 10.62
C VAL A 101 4.83 -3.63 9.87
N VAL A 102 5.12 -3.53 8.58
CA VAL A 102 5.28 -4.71 7.74
C VAL A 102 6.66 -4.74 7.08
N ARG A 103 7.24 -5.93 7.04
CA ARG A 103 8.50 -6.26 6.36
C ARG A 103 8.37 -7.65 5.76
N SER A 104 7.89 -7.73 4.52
CA SER A 104 7.51 -9.00 3.88
C SER A 104 7.67 -8.96 2.37
N THR A 105 8.14 -10.05 1.79
CA THR A 105 8.10 -10.26 0.33
C THR A 105 6.77 -10.86 -0.15
N GLY A 106 5.79 -11.02 0.75
CA GLY A 106 4.47 -11.55 0.43
C GLY A 106 4.31 -13.02 0.82
N GLY A 107 3.75 -13.82 -0.07
CA GLY A 107 3.48 -15.23 0.18
C GLY A 107 2.16 -15.70 -0.45
N PRO A 108 1.59 -16.82 0.03
CA PRO A 108 0.37 -17.38 -0.55
C PRO A 108 -0.80 -16.40 -0.56
N VAL A 109 -1.43 -16.24 -1.71
CA VAL A 109 -2.54 -15.29 -1.93
C VAL A 109 -3.69 -15.51 -0.95
N ASN A 110 -4.11 -16.75 -0.76
CA ASN A 110 -5.23 -17.10 0.14
C ASN A 110 -4.98 -16.68 1.59
N VAL A 111 -3.73 -16.68 2.04
CA VAL A 111 -3.34 -16.27 3.39
C VAL A 111 -3.45 -14.76 3.56
N TRP A 112 -2.82 -14.01 2.66
CA TRP A 112 -2.85 -12.55 2.72
C TRP A 112 -4.23 -11.96 2.46
N LEU A 113 -4.98 -12.54 1.51
CA LEU A 113 -6.37 -12.15 1.26
C LEU A 113 -7.26 -12.44 2.47
N GLY A 114 -7.10 -13.61 3.11
CA GLY A 114 -7.81 -13.94 4.34
C GLY A 114 -7.50 -12.97 5.48
N LEU A 115 -6.21 -12.60 5.67
CA LEU A 115 -5.82 -11.57 6.63
C LEU A 115 -6.44 -10.21 6.29
N ALA A 116 -6.42 -9.82 5.02
CA ALA A 116 -7.00 -8.58 4.56
C ALA A 116 -8.49 -8.47 4.88
N GLU A 117 -9.25 -9.53 4.64
CA GLU A 117 -10.70 -9.59 4.95
C GLU A 117 -10.99 -9.36 6.44
N HIS A 118 -10.11 -9.84 7.33
CA HIS A 118 -10.21 -9.57 8.77
C HIS A 118 -9.84 -8.13 9.16
N LEU A 119 -8.99 -7.47 8.37
CA LEU A 119 -8.42 -6.16 8.68
C LEU A 119 -9.12 -4.98 7.99
N VAL A 120 -10.06 -5.25 7.06
CA VAL A 120 -10.79 -4.18 6.36
C VAL A 120 -11.42 -3.19 7.34
N GLY A 121 -11.08 -1.89 7.17
CA GLY A 121 -11.63 -0.79 7.98
C GLY A 121 -11.03 -0.72 9.40
N ARG A 122 -9.94 -1.42 9.69
CA ARG A 122 -9.31 -1.47 11.01
C ARG A 122 -7.91 -0.89 11.06
N ILE A 123 -7.28 -0.62 9.92
CA ILE A 123 -5.89 -0.15 9.85
C ILE A 123 -5.87 1.36 9.68
N ASP A 124 -5.45 2.08 10.72
CA ASP A 124 -5.28 3.53 10.65
C ASP A 124 -3.97 3.90 9.95
N LEU A 125 -2.91 3.17 10.24
CA LEU A 125 -1.58 3.43 9.70
C LEU A 125 -0.87 2.13 9.30
N LEU A 126 -0.39 2.07 8.07
CA LEU A 126 0.57 1.08 7.62
C LEU A 126 1.94 1.72 7.46
N VAL A 127 2.95 1.15 8.10
CA VAL A 127 4.35 1.49 7.91
C VAL A 127 5.04 0.35 7.18
N VAL A 128 5.56 0.62 5.99
CA VAL A 128 6.43 -0.33 5.28
C VAL A 128 7.87 -0.10 5.75
N ASP A 129 8.42 -1.12 6.41
CA ASP A 129 9.81 -1.15 6.86
C ASP A 129 10.61 -2.11 5.99
N GLU A 130 11.42 -1.58 5.08
CA GLU A 130 12.23 -2.27 4.08
C GLU A 130 11.46 -2.82 2.87
N ALA A 131 10.43 -3.66 3.05
CA ALA A 131 9.72 -4.24 1.93
C ALA A 131 8.27 -4.62 2.25
N CYS A 132 7.37 -4.39 1.30
CA CYS A 132 6.05 -5.01 1.20
C CYS A 132 5.82 -5.36 -0.27
N MET A 133 5.98 -6.64 -0.61
CA MET A 133 5.98 -7.09 -2.00
C MET A 133 4.86 -8.11 -2.25
N SER A 134 4.46 -8.27 -3.52
CA SER A 134 3.53 -9.33 -3.93
C SER A 134 2.19 -9.24 -3.17
N SER A 135 1.76 -10.32 -2.57
CA SER A 135 0.51 -10.40 -1.80
C SER A 135 0.45 -9.41 -0.62
N CYS A 136 1.61 -9.04 -0.02
CA CYS A 136 1.66 -7.95 0.97
C CYS A 136 1.20 -6.63 0.34
N ALA A 137 1.76 -6.25 -0.80
CA ALA A 137 1.39 -5.02 -1.51
C ALA A 137 -0.06 -5.07 -2.00
N ASN A 138 -0.47 -6.22 -2.56
CA ASN A 138 -1.80 -6.38 -3.12
C ASN A 138 -2.92 -6.27 -2.07
N TYR A 139 -2.69 -6.76 -0.83
CA TYR A 139 -3.78 -6.97 0.11
C TYR A 139 -3.69 -6.12 1.38
N ILE A 140 -2.51 -5.65 1.79
CA ILE A 140 -2.38 -4.86 3.04
C ILE A 140 -2.28 -3.35 2.74
N VAL A 141 -1.52 -2.97 1.71
CA VAL A 141 -1.38 -1.55 1.34
C VAL A 141 -2.74 -0.88 1.06
N PRO A 142 -3.69 -1.53 0.36
CA PRO A 142 -5.00 -0.94 0.09
C PRO A 142 -5.89 -0.71 1.32
N LEU A 143 -5.64 -1.40 2.43
CA LEU A 143 -6.55 -1.41 3.59
C LEU A 143 -6.35 -0.25 4.56
N ALA A 144 -5.15 0.32 4.60
CA ALA A 144 -4.80 1.35 5.58
C ALA A 144 -5.43 2.69 5.22
N GLN A 145 -5.76 3.51 6.21
CA GLN A 145 -6.17 4.90 5.97
C GLN A 145 -4.98 5.75 5.52
N THR A 146 -3.78 5.44 6.01
CA THR A 146 -2.53 6.10 5.63
C THR A 146 -1.43 5.07 5.46
N VAL A 147 -0.67 5.19 4.38
CA VAL A 147 0.53 4.37 4.14
C VAL A 147 1.77 5.25 4.19
N LEU A 148 2.70 4.89 5.05
CA LEU A 148 4.04 5.47 5.11
C LEU A 148 5.07 4.38 4.79
N ALA A 149 6.20 4.78 4.23
CA ALA A 149 7.31 3.87 4.00
C ALA A 149 8.60 4.49 4.51
N THR A 150 9.43 3.71 5.19
CA THR A 150 10.76 4.18 5.59
C THR A 150 11.60 4.49 4.34
N PRO A 151 12.55 5.42 4.42
CA PRO A 151 13.51 5.62 3.33
C PRO A 151 14.14 4.29 2.90
N ASP A 152 14.35 4.12 1.60
CA ASP A 152 14.87 2.87 1.00
C ASP A 152 13.97 1.64 1.14
N SER A 153 12.68 1.81 1.43
CA SER A 153 11.71 0.71 1.36
C SER A 153 11.22 0.46 -0.06
N LEU A 154 10.84 -0.79 -0.34
CA LEU A 154 10.23 -1.22 -1.59
C LEU A 154 8.80 -1.69 -1.38
N VAL A 155 7.85 -1.07 -2.09
CA VAL A 155 6.49 -1.59 -2.24
C VAL A 155 6.33 -2.05 -3.68
N VAL A 156 6.10 -3.37 -3.88
CA VAL A 156 6.21 -3.99 -5.21
C VAL A 156 4.99 -4.84 -5.55
N TRP A 157 4.40 -4.58 -6.70
CA TRP A 157 3.34 -5.36 -7.33
C TRP A 157 3.88 -6.18 -8.48
N HIS A 158 3.39 -7.41 -8.65
CA HIS A 158 3.75 -8.28 -9.79
C HIS A 158 2.55 -9.10 -10.30
N GLY A 159 1.35 -8.58 -10.14
CA GLY A 159 0.12 -9.26 -10.51
C GLY A 159 -0.63 -9.86 -9.33
N GLY A 160 -1.75 -10.48 -9.64
CA GLY A 160 -2.62 -11.11 -8.66
C GLY A 160 -3.56 -12.11 -9.35
N PRO A 161 -4.45 -12.76 -8.62
CA PRO A 161 -5.42 -13.69 -9.19
C PRO A 161 -6.56 -12.93 -9.89
N ILE A 162 -6.22 -12.19 -10.94
CA ILE A 162 -7.17 -11.48 -11.80
C ILE A 162 -7.13 -12.15 -13.18
N GLY A 163 -8.29 -12.33 -13.76
CA GLY A 163 -8.44 -12.99 -15.06
C GLY A 163 -9.41 -14.17 -14.99
N THR A 164 -9.60 -14.82 -16.10
CA THR A 164 -10.53 -15.94 -16.19
C THR A 164 -9.83 -17.27 -16.00
N ALA A 165 -10.56 -18.28 -15.51
CA ALA A 165 -10.13 -19.66 -15.51
C ALA A 165 -9.63 -20.15 -16.88
N GLY A 166 -10.20 -19.59 -17.98
CA GLY A 166 -9.76 -19.85 -19.33
C GLY A 166 -8.33 -19.36 -19.64
N ASP A 167 -7.84 -18.33 -18.93
CA ASP A 167 -6.45 -17.88 -19.09
C ASP A 167 -5.48 -18.91 -18.53
N LEU A 168 -5.80 -19.53 -17.40
CA LEU A 168 -5.01 -20.61 -16.80
C LEU A 168 -5.00 -21.85 -17.69
N GLN A 169 -6.15 -22.20 -18.25
CA GLN A 169 -6.25 -23.33 -19.18
C GLN A 169 -5.40 -23.12 -20.44
N ARG A 170 -5.40 -21.89 -20.99
CA ARG A 170 -4.55 -21.55 -22.16
C ARG A 170 -3.06 -21.64 -21.82
N GLN A 171 -2.67 -21.45 -20.55
CA GLN A 171 -1.30 -21.60 -20.08
C GLN A 171 -0.92 -23.05 -19.74
N GLY A 172 -1.83 -24.02 -19.95
CA GLY A 172 -1.58 -25.43 -19.65
C GLY A 172 -1.55 -25.77 -18.16
N LEU A 173 -2.05 -24.87 -17.31
CA LEU A 173 -2.08 -25.03 -15.85
C LEU A 173 -3.38 -25.70 -15.36
N ALA A 174 -3.99 -26.56 -16.17
CA ALA A 174 -5.36 -27.00 -16.01
C ALA A 174 -5.54 -28.32 -15.26
N ASP A 175 -5.18 -28.36 -14.00
CA ASP A 175 -5.95 -29.14 -13.04
C ASP A 175 -7.26 -28.37 -12.74
N ILE A 176 -8.41 -29.04 -12.86
CA ILE A 176 -9.73 -28.41 -12.63
C ILE A 176 -9.84 -27.83 -11.21
N ASP A 177 -9.26 -28.45 -10.21
CA ASP A 177 -9.30 -27.99 -8.83
C ASP A 177 -8.45 -26.70 -8.67
N ALA A 178 -7.32 -26.60 -9.34
CA ALA A 178 -6.51 -25.37 -9.38
C ALA A 178 -7.24 -24.22 -10.06
N VAL A 179 -7.98 -24.49 -11.14
CA VAL A 179 -8.83 -23.50 -11.83
C VAL A 179 -9.95 -23.00 -10.94
N ILE A 180 -10.64 -23.89 -10.23
CA ILE A 180 -11.71 -23.53 -9.29
C ILE A 180 -11.15 -22.69 -8.15
N ALA A 181 -10.02 -23.10 -7.58
CA ALA A 181 -9.37 -22.38 -6.49
C ALA A 181 -8.92 -20.97 -6.92
N PHE A 182 -8.34 -20.85 -8.11
CA PHE A 182 -7.94 -19.56 -8.68
C PHE A 182 -9.14 -18.63 -8.88
N ASP A 183 -10.22 -19.13 -9.48
CA ASP A 183 -11.43 -18.36 -9.74
C ASP A 183 -12.09 -17.89 -8.44
N ALA A 184 -12.08 -18.71 -7.39
CA ALA A 184 -12.54 -18.30 -6.06
C ALA A 184 -11.68 -17.16 -5.47
N LEU A 185 -10.35 -17.22 -5.61
CA LEU A 185 -9.44 -16.17 -5.17
C LEU A 185 -9.62 -14.88 -5.99
N ALA A 186 -9.81 -15.00 -7.32
CA ALA A 186 -10.06 -13.88 -8.21
C ALA A 186 -11.32 -13.11 -7.78
N ARG A 187 -12.44 -13.80 -7.63
CA ARG A 187 -13.71 -13.18 -7.18
C ARG A 187 -13.59 -12.49 -5.80
N ARG A 188 -12.92 -13.11 -4.85
CA ARG A 188 -12.70 -12.49 -3.52
C ARG A 188 -11.82 -11.26 -3.63
N THR A 189 -10.78 -11.29 -4.45
CA THR A 189 -9.89 -10.14 -4.71
C THR A 189 -10.65 -8.99 -5.36
N GLU A 190 -11.44 -9.28 -6.39
CA GLU A 190 -12.28 -8.28 -7.06
C GLU A 190 -13.30 -7.65 -6.11
N ALA A 191 -13.95 -8.47 -5.27
CA ALA A 191 -14.89 -7.98 -4.26
C ALA A 191 -14.21 -7.07 -3.22
N LEU A 192 -12.99 -7.41 -2.78
CA LEU A 192 -12.20 -6.58 -1.87
C LEU A 192 -11.86 -5.24 -2.52
N TYR A 193 -11.34 -5.25 -3.75
CA TYR A 193 -10.96 -4.05 -4.50
C TYR A 193 -12.17 -3.15 -4.78
N ALA A 194 -13.30 -3.72 -5.19
CA ALA A 194 -14.55 -3.00 -5.39
C ALA A 194 -15.03 -2.32 -4.08
N ARG A 195 -14.96 -3.03 -2.94
CA ARG A 195 -15.29 -2.46 -1.62
C ARG A 195 -14.39 -1.28 -1.23
N LEU A 196 -13.13 -1.31 -1.64
CA LEU A 196 -12.15 -0.26 -1.35
C LEU A 196 -12.16 0.87 -2.39
N GLY A 197 -12.91 0.74 -3.48
CA GLY A 197 -12.95 1.71 -4.57
C GLY A 197 -11.65 1.76 -5.39
N ILE A 198 -10.90 0.65 -5.44
CA ILE A 198 -9.62 0.54 -6.14
C ILE A 198 -9.84 -0.19 -7.46
N ASP A 199 -9.22 0.32 -8.54
CA ASP A 199 -9.27 -0.32 -9.84
C ASP A 199 -8.42 -1.62 -9.84
N PRO A 200 -9.03 -2.79 -10.09
CA PRO A 200 -8.31 -4.05 -10.17
C PRO A 200 -7.29 -4.11 -11.32
N ALA A 201 -7.32 -3.16 -12.26
CA ALA A 201 -6.30 -2.98 -13.29
C ALA A 201 -4.88 -2.85 -12.70
N LEU A 202 -4.73 -2.42 -11.44
CA LEU A 202 -3.45 -2.45 -10.73
C LEU A 202 -2.79 -3.82 -10.79
N LEU A 203 -3.55 -4.89 -10.57
CA LEU A 203 -3.03 -6.26 -10.58
C LEU A 203 -2.80 -6.79 -11.99
N THR A 204 -3.60 -6.38 -12.96
CA THR A 204 -3.41 -6.75 -14.37
C THR A 204 -2.17 -6.08 -14.96
N VAL A 205 -2.05 -4.75 -14.79
CA VAL A 205 -0.90 -3.97 -15.28
C VAL A 205 0.41 -4.44 -14.64
N SER A 206 0.38 -4.79 -13.36
CA SER A 206 1.58 -5.30 -12.67
C SER A 206 1.98 -6.73 -13.08
N ALA A 207 1.14 -7.44 -13.81
CA ALA A 207 1.45 -8.73 -14.44
C ALA A 207 1.96 -8.60 -15.89
N GLU A 208 1.87 -7.40 -16.49
CA GLU A 208 2.31 -7.19 -17.87
C GLU A 208 3.82 -7.33 -18.01
N PRO A 209 4.31 -7.94 -19.11
CA PRO A 209 5.73 -7.98 -19.37
C PRO A 209 6.26 -6.56 -19.64
N PRO A 210 7.43 -6.21 -19.12
CA PRO A 210 8.02 -4.90 -19.35
C PRO A 210 8.49 -4.75 -20.79
N ASP A 211 8.60 -3.50 -21.24
CA ASP A 211 9.27 -3.15 -22.49
C ASP A 211 10.71 -3.66 -22.51
N ALA A 212 11.06 -4.47 -23.50
CA ALA A 212 12.36 -5.14 -23.57
C ALA A 212 13.53 -4.14 -23.76
N ASP A 213 13.33 -3.01 -24.46
CA ASP A 213 14.35 -1.99 -24.62
C ASP A 213 14.60 -1.24 -23.32
N LYS A 214 13.53 -0.98 -22.57
CA LYS A 214 13.60 -0.41 -21.21
C LYS A 214 14.41 -1.32 -20.30
N VAL A 215 14.09 -2.61 -20.25
CA VAL A 215 14.84 -3.60 -19.45
C VAL A 215 16.32 -3.60 -19.82
N ARG A 216 16.64 -3.65 -21.12
CA ARG A 216 18.05 -3.64 -21.59
C ARG A 216 18.78 -2.37 -21.17
N ARG A 217 18.13 -1.21 -21.31
CA ARG A 217 18.71 0.08 -20.94
C ARG A 217 19.00 0.16 -19.44
N ILE A 218 18.05 -0.23 -18.60
CA ILE A 218 18.23 -0.22 -17.15
C ILE A 218 19.28 -1.24 -16.72
N ALA A 219 19.25 -2.47 -17.25
CA ALA A 219 20.22 -3.51 -16.94
C ALA A 219 21.67 -3.06 -17.20
N ARG A 220 21.92 -2.36 -18.33
CA ARG A 220 23.23 -1.76 -18.62
C ARG A 220 23.63 -0.72 -17.58
N ALA A 221 22.69 0.16 -17.22
CA ALA A 221 22.94 1.27 -16.29
C ALA A 221 23.24 0.81 -14.85
N ILE A 222 22.73 -0.35 -14.43
CA ILE A 222 23.01 -0.94 -13.10
C ILE A 222 24.16 -1.97 -13.14
N GLY A 223 24.82 -2.16 -14.28
CA GLY A 223 25.94 -3.11 -14.39
C GLY A 223 25.54 -4.59 -14.43
N SER A 224 24.26 -4.90 -14.57
CA SER A 224 23.75 -6.30 -14.65
C SER A 224 23.92 -6.93 -16.02
N ALA A 225 24.57 -6.25 -16.98
CA ALA A 225 24.67 -6.66 -18.38
C ALA A 225 25.66 -7.81 -18.68
N GLY A 226 26.07 -8.58 -17.67
CA GLY A 226 27.00 -9.71 -17.80
C GLY A 226 26.45 -10.95 -18.53
N GLY A 227 25.50 -10.78 -19.45
CA GLY A 227 24.99 -11.85 -20.33
C GLY A 227 23.96 -12.81 -19.68
N LYS A 228 23.61 -12.64 -18.41
CA LYS A 228 22.53 -13.41 -17.79
C LYS A 228 21.17 -12.75 -18.10
N PRO A 229 20.13 -13.54 -18.36
CA PRO A 229 18.78 -13.03 -18.46
C PRO A 229 18.40 -12.27 -17.18
N VAL A 230 17.88 -11.06 -17.32
CA VAL A 230 17.39 -10.28 -16.18
C VAL A 230 15.92 -10.61 -15.99
N THR A 231 15.58 -11.13 -14.81
CA THR A 231 14.19 -11.38 -14.43
C THR A 231 13.62 -10.12 -13.82
N VAL A 232 12.54 -9.60 -14.39
CA VAL A 232 11.76 -8.52 -13.77
C VAL A 232 10.82 -9.14 -12.75
N GLY A 233 11.00 -8.74 -11.48
CA GLY A 233 10.26 -9.28 -10.35
C GLY A 233 8.97 -8.50 -10.04
N GLY A 234 8.74 -7.36 -10.69
CA GLY A 234 7.55 -6.54 -10.50
C GLY A 234 7.79 -5.05 -10.66
N TYR A 235 6.81 -4.26 -10.20
CA TYR A 235 6.79 -2.81 -10.35
C TYR A 235 6.57 -2.10 -9.00
N ALA A 236 7.37 -1.08 -8.74
CA ALA A 236 7.21 -0.17 -7.61
C ALA A 236 6.61 1.14 -8.13
N PHE A 237 5.31 1.20 -8.27
CA PHE A 237 4.61 2.39 -8.77
C PHE A 237 4.77 3.59 -7.84
N SER A 238 4.96 4.77 -8.42
CA SER A 238 4.96 6.01 -7.63
C SER A 238 3.60 6.29 -7.00
N PRO A 239 3.55 6.97 -5.83
CA PRO A 239 2.28 7.35 -5.18
C PRO A 239 1.34 8.11 -6.11
N ALA A 240 1.88 9.04 -6.90
CA ALA A 240 1.11 9.80 -7.87
C ALA A 240 0.45 8.92 -8.93
N ARG A 241 1.14 7.86 -9.39
CA ARG A 241 0.60 6.90 -10.35
C ARG A 241 -0.46 6.02 -9.70
N LEU A 242 -0.19 5.49 -8.50
CA LEU A 242 -1.14 4.68 -7.75
C LEU A 242 -2.47 5.40 -7.55
N ARG A 243 -2.42 6.66 -7.15
CA ARG A 243 -3.61 7.47 -6.96
C ARG A 243 -4.35 7.75 -8.27
N ARG A 244 -3.63 8.26 -9.28
CA ARG A 244 -4.25 8.70 -10.53
C ARG A 244 -4.82 7.55 -11.35
N CYS A 245 -4.09 6.42 -11.41
CA CYS A 245 -4.42 5.31 -12.29
C CYS A 245 -5.29 4.25 -11.67
N PHE A 246 -5.17 4.05 -10.36
CA PHE A 246 -5.81 2.91 -9.69
C PHE A 246 -6.70 3.32 -8.51
N GLY A 247 -6.82 4.61 -8.23
CA GLY A 247 -7.68 5.09 -7.14
C GLY A 247 -7.10 4.89 -5.73
N LEU A 248 -5.82 4.52 -5.61
CA LEU A 248 -5.16 4.29 -4.32
C LEU A 248 -4.76 5.64 -3.69
N SER A 249 -5.63 6.25 -2.91
CA SER A 249 -5.45 7.62 -2.37
C SER A 249 -4.69 7.66 -1.04
N ASN A 250 -4.53 6.54 -0.36
CA ASN A 250 -3.92 6.44 0.98
C ASN A 250 -2.38 6.44 0.98
N VAL A 251 -1.73 6.54 -0.18
CA VAL A 251 -0.28 6.36 -0.38
C VAL A 251 0.50 7.68 -0.52
N ASP A 252 -0.12 8.83 -0.30
CA ASP A 252 0.53 10.13 -0.50
C ASP A 252 1.77 10.35 0.38
N GLY A 253 1.83 9.73 1.57
CA GLY A 253 2.98 9.74 2.46
C GLY A 253 4.01 8.62 2.21
N MET A 254 3.79 7.78 1.21
CA MET A 254 4.68 6.66 0.93
C MET A 254 5.95 7.14 0.23
N TRP A 255 7.11 6.83 0.83
CA TRP A 255 8.39 7.10 0.19
C TRP A 255 8.54 6.29 -1.11
N HIS A 256 9.18 6.89 -2.11
CA HIS A 256 9.45 6.24 -3.41
C HIS A 256 10.81 6.68 -3.95
N ALA A 257 11.54 5.76 -4.57
CA ALA A 257 12.90 6.00 -5.05
C ALA A 257 13.00 7.01 -6.22
N GLY A 258 11.89 7.31 -6.89
CA GLY A 258 11.82 8.23 -8.00
C GLY A 258 11.61 7.54 -9.34
N ASP A 259 12.67 7.29 -10.09
CA ASP A 259 12.60 6.71 -11.43
C ASP A 259 12.99 5.22 -11.47
N ASP A 260 12.85 4.61 -12.66
CA ASP A 260 13.20 3.20 -12.89
C ASP A 260 14.62 2.85 -12.50
N LEU A 261 15.59 3.75 -12.74
CA LEU A 261 17.00 3.47 -12.42
C LEU A 261 17.24 3.49 -10.92
N ALA A 262 16.64 4.44 -10.21
CA ALA A 262 16.71 4.52 -8.76
C ALA A 262 16.00 3.32 -8.10
N VAL A 263 14.82 2.96 -8.58
CA VAL A 263 14.08 1.76 -8.13
C VAL A 263 14.90 0.50 -8.38
N ALA A 264 15.48 0.32 -9.57
CA ALA A 264 16.27 -0.86 -9.89
C ALA A 264 17.55 -0.97 -9.04
N ARG A 265 18.23 0.15 -8.75
CA ARG A 265 19.39 0.18 -7.85
C ARG A 265 19.00 -0.16 -6.40
N LEU A 266 17.86 0.32 -5.94
CA LEU A 266 17.34 -0.02 -4.63
C LEU A 266 17.01 -1.52 -4.56
N ALA A 267 16.35 -2.04 -5.58
CA ALA A 267 16.00 -3.47 -5.66
C ALA A 267 17.24 -4.37 -5.59
N GLN A 268 18.34 -4.00 -6.23
CA GLN A 268 19.60 -4.76 -6.12
C GLN A 268 20.10 -4.89 -4.68
N ARG A 269 19.87 -3.87 -3.84
CA ARG A 269 20.25 -3.91 -2.42
C ARG A 269 19.27 -4.71 -1.56
N ARG A 270 17.97 -4.67 -1.89
CA ARG A 270 16.88 -5.23 -1.06
C ARG A 270 16.42 -6.61 -1.50
N ALA A 271 16.48 -6.91 -2.79
CA ALA A 271 16.06 -8.16 -3.41
C ALA A 271 17.07 -8.58 -4.49
N PRO A 272 18.30 -9.03 -4.09
CA PRO A 272 19.34 -9.37 -5.04
C PRO A 272 18.86 -10.43 -6.06
N GLY A 273 19.18 -10.20 -7.33
CA GLY A 273 18.79 -11.10 -8.43
C GLY A 273 17.46 -10.74 -9.11
N LEU A 274 16.68 -9.80 -8.55
CA LEU A 274 15.48 -9.28 -9.18
C LEU A 274 15.70 -7.85 -9.69
N MET A 275 15.14 -7.56 -10.86
CA MET A 275 14.96 -6.19 -11.33
C MET A 275 13.55 -5.74 -10.97
N ILE A 276 13.43 -4.63 -10.29
CA ILE A 276 12.16 -3.95 -10.04
C ILE A 276 12.19 -2.64 -10.85
N LEU A 277 11.09 -2.32 -11.50
CA LEU A 277 10.92 -1.10 -12.29
C LEU A 277 9.80 -0.23 -11.70
N GLU A 278 9.76 1.04 -12.07
CA GLU A 278 8.65 1.94 -11.67
C GLU A 278 7.37 1.59 -12.42
N SER A 279 7.50 1.14 -13.68
CA SER A 279 6.32 0.80 -14.51
C SER A 279 6.71 -0.14 -15.66
N PRO A 280 5.74 -0.86 -16.28
CA PRO A 280 6.04 -1.75 -17.42
C PRO A 280 6.55 -1.00 -18.65
N THR A 281 6.09 0.21 -18.89
CA THR A 281 6.44 1.03 -20.06
C THR A 281 6.90 2.43 -19.66
N ASP A 282 7.69 3.09 -20.53
CA ASP A 282 8.07 4.50 -20.36
C ASP A 282 6.89 5.45 -20.72
N ARG A 283 5.94 4.95 -21.48
CA ARG A 283 4.77 5.71 -21.90
C ARG A 283 3.62 5.42 -20.93
N ALA A 284 2.90 6.46 -20.57
CA ALA A 284 1.55 6.31 -20.05
C ALA A 284 0.73 5.62 -21.16
N ALA A 285 0.55 4.30 -21.06
CA ALA A 285 -0.22 3.58 -22.06
C ALA A 285 -1.68 4.06 -21.98
N PRO A 286 -2.30 4.45 -23.10
CA PRO A 286 -3.73 4.70 -23.13
C PRO A 286 -4.42 3.35 -22.91
N THR A 287 -4.88 3.09 -21.69
CA THR A 287 -5.81 1.98 -21.44
C THR A 287 -7.09 2.29 -22.20
N ARG A 288 -7.60 1.32 -22.99
CA ARG A 288 -8.88 1.45 -23.69
C ARG A 288 -9.97 1.72 -22.63
N GLY A 289 -10.39 3.00 -22.52
CA GLY A 289 -11.44 3.45 -21.60
C GLY A 289 -10.98 4.01 -20.25
N GLY A 290 -9.67 4.03 -19.95
CA GLY A 290 -9.12 4.70 -18.76
C GLY A 290 -8.72 6.16 -19.04
N PRO A 291 -8.48 6.97 -17.98
CA PRO A 291 -7.98 8.32 -18.16
C PRO A 291 -6.66 8.27 -18.94
N ALA A 292 -6.52 9.12 -19.95
CA ALA A 292 -5.49 9.12 -21.00
C ALA A 292 -4.00 9.24 -20.52
N ALA A 293 -3.71 9.00 -19.26
CA ALA A 293 -2.40 9.22 -18.62
C ALA A 293 -1.92 8.02 -17.75
N CYS A 294 -2.55 6.87 -17.82
CA CYS A 294 -2.14 5.64 -17.16
C CYS A 294 -1.57 4.63 -18.10
#